data_f3df2cc83b4ed4ed2df1f5d3da3a12fe
#
_entry.id   f3df2cc83b4ed4ed2df1f5d3da3a12fe
#
_cell.length_a   1.000
_cell.length_b   1.000
_cell.length_c   1.000
_cell.angle_alpha   90.00
_cell.angle_beta   90.00
_cell.angle_gamma   90.00
#
_symmetry.space_group_name_H-M   'P 1'
#
loop_
_entity.id
_entity.type
_entity.pdbx_description
1 polymer ?
#
loop_
_entity_poly.entity_id
_entity_poly.type
_entity_poly.pdbx_seq_one_letter_code
_entity_poly.pdbx_strand_id
1 'polypeptide(L)'
;MTQKKDSLIIAGKSYQSRLLVGTGKYKDFQETRLAIDASGAEIITVAIRRTNIGQNEGEPSLLDFVPPNRFTYLPNTAGCYSADDAVRTLRLARELLDGHTLVKLEVLGDPKTLYPNVMETLKAAEVLIKEGFDVMVYTSDDPIVAKELENIGCCAIMPLASLIGSGMGILNPWNLQIIIEHAKVPVLVDAGVGTASDAAIAMELGCEGVLMNTAIASANDPIMMASAMKKAIEAGREAYLAGRMAKKLYSASPSSPSQGMIS
;
A
#
# COMPACT_ATOMS: atom_id res chain seq x y z
N MET A 1 1.64 -28.58 -15.52
CA MET A 1 2.33 -27.27 -15.43
C MET A 1 2.03 -26.73 -14.04
N THR A 2 3.01 -26.68 -13.16
CA THR A 2 2.87 -26.03 -11.85
C THR A 2 2.65 -24.54 -12.10
N GLN A 3 1.44 -24.05 -11.85
CA GLN A 3 1.18 -22.60 -11.85
C GLN A 3 2.17 -21.95 -10.90
N LYS A 4 3.02 -21.06 -11.43
CA LYS A 4 3.88 -20.21 -10.61
C LYS A 4 2.95 -19.43 -9.68
N LYS A 5 3.07 -19.61 -8.38
CA LYS A 5 2.18 -18.98 -7.40
C LYS A 5 2.33 -17.46 -7.55
N ASP A 6 1.23 -16.77 -7.85
CA ASP A 6 1.19 -15.31 -7.99
C ASP A 6 1.28 -14.67 -6.61
N SER A 7 2.49 -14.42 -6.13
CA SER A 7 2.77 -13.80 -4.83
C SER A 7 3.36 -12.42 -4.98
N LEU A 8 3.08 -11.54 -4.01
CA LEU A 8 3.72 -10.24 -3.89
C LEU A 8 5.14 -10.44 -3.34
N ILE A 9 6.15 -9.89 -4.03
CA ILE A 9 7.54 -9.97 -3.58
C ILE A 9 8.02 -8.57 -3.23
N ILE A 10 8.44 -8.34 -1.97
CA ILE A 10 9.01 -7.09 -1.48
C ILE A 10 10.31 -7.39 -0.76
N ALA A 11 11.39 -6.70 -1.11
CA ALA A 11 12.73 -6.90 -0.53
C ALA A 11 13.13 -8.38 -0.45
N GLY A 12 12.84 -9.16 -1.50
CA GLY A 12 13.16 -10.59 -1.60
C GLY A 12 12.25 -11.52 -0.80
N LYS A 13 11.32 -11.02 0.01
CA LYS A 13 10.34 -11.80 0.78
C LYS A 13 9.02 -11.93 0.02
N SER A 14 8.44 -13.13 0.03
CA SER A 14 7.17 -13.45 -0.64
C SER A 14 6.00 -13.35 0.33
N TYR A 15 4.92 -12.69 -0.11
CA TYR A 15 3.68 -12.51 0.63
C TYR A 15 2.49 -13.02 -0.20
N GLN A 16 1.50 -13.58 0.48
CA GLN A 16 0.27 -14.05 -0.17
C GLN A 16 -0.76 -12.93 -0.28
N SER A 17 -0.81 -12.06 0.74
CA SER A 17 -1.69 -10.90 0.75
C SER A 17 -1.09 -9.75 -0.07
N ARG A 18 -1.92 -9.14 -0.92
CA ARG A 18 -1.60 -7.90 -1.63
C ARG A 18 -2.22 -6.67 -0.96
N LEU A 19 -2.89 -6.89 0.19
CA LEU A 19 -3.41 -5.85 1.06
C LEU A 19 -2.42 -5.58 2.19
N LEU A 20 -1.95 -4.34 2.30
CA LEU A 20 -1.19 -3.81 3.42
C LEU A 20 -2.12 -2.91 4.24
N VAL A 21 -2.05 -2.98 5.56
CA VAL A 21 -2.98 -2.26 6.44
C VAL A 21 -2.23 -1.39 7.44
N GLY A 22 -2.75 -0.17 7.66
CA GLY A 22 -2.28 0.70 8.73
C GLY A 22 -2.88 0.33 10.07
N THR A 23 -2.19 0.73 11.17
CA THR A 23 -2.61 0.44 12.55
C THR A 23 -3.17 1.65 13.29
N GLY A 24 -3.31 2.78 12.62
CA GLY A 24 -3.82 4.02 13.23
C GLY A 24 -5.32 4.24 13.07
N LYS A 25 -5.89 5.14 13.88
CA LYS A 25 -7.26 5.63 13.82
C LYS A 25 -8.37 4.66 14.27
N TYR A 26 -8.06 3.42 14.62
CA TYR A 26 -9.03 2.53 15.26
C TYR A 26 -9.32 3.04 16.69
N LYS A 27 -10.46 2.66 17.25
CA LYS A 27 -10.85 3.09 18.60
C LYS A 27 -9.95 2.51 19.70
N ASP A 28 -9.42 1.31 19.49
CA ASP A 28 -8.51 0.59 20.40
C ASP A 28 -7.68 -0.46 19.66
N PHE A 29 -6.69 -1.06 20.35
CA PHE A 29 -5.86 -2.12 19.79
C PHE A 29 -6.60 -3.44 19.51
N GLN A 30 -7.69 -3.70 20.21
CA GLN A 30 -8.52 -4.88 19.95
C GLN A 30 -9.25 -4.78 18.61
N GLU A 31 -9.85 -3.63 18.31
CA GLU A 31 -10.45 -3.38 17.00
C GLU A 31 -9.39 -3.38 15.88
N THR A 32 -8.22 -2.78 16.13
CA THR A 32 -7.06 -2.85 15.23
C THR A 32 -6.72 -4.29 14.87
N ARG A 33 -6.56 -5.16 15.86
CA ARG A 33 -6.26 -6.58 15.67
C ARG A 33 -7.35 -7.28 14.85
N LEU A 34 -8.63 -7.10 15.22
CA LEU A 34 -9.75 -7.75 14.53
C LEU A 34 -9.84 -7.31 13.05
N ALA A 35 -9.63 -6.04 12.77
CA ALA A 35 -9.61 -5.53 11.39
C ALA A 35 -8.43 -6.09 10.60
N ILE A 36 -7.22 -6.15 11.18
CA ILE A 36 -6.05 -6.78 10.56
C ILE A 36 -6.31 -8.26 10.28
N ASP A 37 -6.84 -9.02 11.24
CA ASP A 37 -7.17 -10.43 11.05
C ASP A 37 -8.20 -10.61 9.91
N ALA A 38 -9.24 -9.80 9.84
CA ALA A 38 -10.26 -9.83 8.79
C ALA A 38 -9.70 -9.44 7.40
N SER A 39 -8.72 -8.55 7.36
CA SER A 39 -8.05 -8.13 6.11
C SER A 39 -7.16 -9.21 5.51
N GLY A 40 -6.67 -10.14 6.33
CA GLY A 40 -5.66 -11.13 5.93
C GLY A 40 -4.31 -10.51 5.57
N ALA A 41 -4.04 -9.26 5.96
CA ALA A 41 -2.77 -8.60 5.70
C ALA A 41 -1.61 -9.30 6.41
N GLU A 42 -0.48 -9.41 5.73
CA GLU A 42 0.78 -9.94 6.27
C GLU A 42 1.78 -8.82 6.57
N ILE A 43 1.59 -7.65 5.96
CA ILE A 43 2.39 -6.43 6.20
C ILE A 43 1.50 -5.37 6.83
N ILE A 44 1.95 -4.81 7.94
CA ILE A 44 1.23 -3.76 8.66
C ILE A 44 2.12 -2.53 8.86
N THR A 45 1.58 -1.33 8.63
CA THR A 45 2.32 -0.10 8.88
C THR A 45 2.21 0.34 10.33
N VAL A 46 3.32 0.83 10.87
CA VAL A 46 3.41 1.35 12.23
C VAL A 46 4.00 2.75 12.22
N ALA A 47 3.21 3.73 12.68
CA ALA A 47 3.69 5.11 12.82
C ALA A 47 4.54 5.24 14.11
N ILE A 48 5.85 5.14 13.98
CA ILE A 48 6.82 5.12 15.09
C ILE A 48 6.66 6.28 16.05
N ARG A 49 6.35 7.46 15.54
CA ARG A 49 6.16 8.68 16.36
C ARG A 49 4.85 8.72 17.15
N ARG A 50 3.91 7.80 16.88
CA ARG A 50 2.53 7.87 17.40
C ARG A 50 2.06 6.60 18.09
N THR A 51 2.81 5.51 17.97
CA THR A 51 2.39 4.19 18.44
C THR A 51 3.40 3.66 19.44
N ASN A 52 2.92 3.24 20.63
CA ASN A 52 3.76 2.51 21.56
C ASN A 52 4.07 1.11 21.00
N ILE A 53 5.35 0.85 20.72
CA ILE A 53 5.89 -0.45 20.30
C ILE A 53 6.95 -0.94 21.30
N GLY A 54 6.75 -0.61 22.60
CA GLY A 54 7.62 -1.00 23.69
C GLY A 54 8.49 0.14 24.26
N GLN A 55 8.44 1.36 23.69
CA GLN A 55 9.21 2.50 24.19
C GLN A 55 8.64 3.13 25.47
N ASN A 56 7.37 2.87 25.79
CA ASN A 56 6.71 3.34 27.01
C ASN A 56 6.38 2.15 27.90
N GLU A 57 7.21 1.90 28.93
CA GLU A 57 6.97 0.83 29.90
C GLU A 57 5.68 1.07 30.70
N GLY A 58 4.88 0.01 30.88
CA GLY A 58 3.63 0.05 31.65
C GLY A 58 2.39 0.57 30.90
N GLU A 59 2.57 1.04 29.66
CA GLU A 59 1.45 1.36 28.78
C GLU A 59 1.15 0.21 27.80
N PRO A 60 -0.11 0.00 27.36
CA PRO A 60 -0.44 -0.99 26.36
C PRO A 60 0.40 -0.80 25.10
N SER A 61 1.03 -1.85 24.62
CA SER A 61 1.81 -1.85 23.39
C SER A 61 1.03 -2.47 22.24
N LEU A 62 1.23 -1.94 21.02
CA LEU A 62 0.71 -2.58 19.81
C LEU A 62 1.25 -4.01 19.66
N LEU A 63 2.47 -4.28 20.15
CA LEU A 63 3.10 -5.60 20.09
C LEU A 63 2.31 -6.70 20.82
N ASP A 64 1.54 -6.33 21.85
CA ASP A 64 0.73 -7.27 22.63
C ASP A 64 -0.47 -7.80 21.83
N PHE A 65 -0.98 -6.98 20.90
CA PHE A 65 -2.16 -7.28 20.10
C PHE A 65 -1.82 -7.76 18.69
N VAL A 66 -0.74 -7.26 18.13
CA VAL A 66 -0.30 -7.55 16.76
C VAL A 66 1.18 -7.94 16.82
N PRO A 67 1.49 -9.19 17.20
CA PRO A 67 2.85 -9.59 17.50
C PRO A 67 3.74 -9.71 16.25
N PRO A 68 5.04 -9.32 16.33
CA PRO A 68 5.96 -9.27 15.18
C PRO A 68 6.32 -10.65 14.60
N ASN A 69 6.07 -11.74 15.32
CA ASN A 69 6.26 -13.09 14.78
C ASN A 69 5.14 -13.53 13.81
N ARG A 70 4.02 -12.82 13.78
CA ARG A 70 2.87 -13.07 12.87
C ARG A 70 2.88 -12.16 11.66
N PHE A 71 3.40 -10.96 11.80
CA PHE A 71 3.29 -9.89 10.81
C PHE A 71 4.65 -9.31 10.47
N THR A 72 4.84 -8.89 9.24
CA THR A 72 5.95 -8.02 8.87
C THR A 72 5.57 -6.58 9.19
N TYR A 73 6.32 -5.96 10.10
CA TYR A 73 6.14 -4.55 10.38
C TYR A 73 6.73 -3.69 9.25
N LEU A 74 6.04 -2.62 8.95
CA LEU A 74 6.46 -1.59 8.01
C LEU A 74 6.45 -0.24 8.75
N PRO A 75 7.52 0.05 9.53
CA PRO A 75 7.66 1.35 10.20
C PRO A 75 7.58 2.48 9.19
N ASN A 76 6.85 3.55 9.51
CA ASN A 76 6.69 4.67 8.62
C ASN A 76 7.03 6.01 9.25
N THR A 77 7.28 7.00 8.40
CA THR A 77 7.60 8.38 8.75
C THR A 77 6.38 9.31 8.68
N ALA A 78 5.20 8.78 8.94
CA ALA A 78 3.96 9.57 8.93
C ALA A 78 4.06 10.82 9.81
N GLY A 79 3.83 11.98 9.20
CA GLY A 79 3.93 13.29 9.85
C GLY A 79 5.33 13.88 9.89
N CYS A 80 6.27 13.39 9.09
CA CYS A 80 7.55 14.07 8.82
C CYS A 80 7.40 15.02 7.63
N TYR A 81 8.01 16.22 7.74
CA TYR A 81 7.96 17.28 6.74
C TYR A 81 9.35 17.62 6.18
N SER A 82 10.38 16.92 6.62
CA SER A 82 11.76 17.07 6.12
C SER A 82 12.44 15.72 5.98
N ALA A 83 13.45 15.66 5.11
CA ALA A 83 14.29 14.47 4.94
C ALA A 83 14.98 14.06 6.25
N ASP A 84 15.52 15.05 6.99
CA ASP A 84 16.24 14.80 8.24
C ASP A 84 15.34 14.18 9.31
N ASP A 85 14.11 14.66 9.45
CA ASP A 85 13.14 14.08 10.37
C ASP A 85 12.74 12.66 10.00
N ALA A 86 12.56 12.40 8.70
CA ALA A 86 12.24 11.08 8.20
C ALA A 86 13.38 10.09 8.46
N VAL A 87 14.60 10.45 8.09
CA VAL A 87 15.79 9.62 8.32
C VAL A 87 16.00 9.32 9.81
N ARG A 88 15.92 10.34 10.66
CA ARG A 88 16.03 10.17 12.12
C ARG A 88 14.96 9.22 12.67
N THR A 89 13.72 9.35 12.19
CA THR A 89 12.60 8.49 12.61
C THR A 89 12.83 7.04 12.24
N LEU A 90 13.34 6.75 11.03
CA LEU A 90 13.58 5.37 10.59
C LEU A 90 14.84 4.76 11.22
N ARG A 91 15.85 5.54 11.54
CA ARG A 91 16.99 5.07 12.37
C ARG A 91 16.51 4.63 13.74
N LEU A 92 15.65 5.42 14.40
CA LEU A 92 15.02 5.04 15.66
C LEU A 92 14.17 3.77 15.51
N ALA A 93 13.40 3.66 14.42
CA ALA A 93 12.62 2.45 14.15
C ALA A 93 13.50 1.20 14.05
N ARG A 94 14.64 1.30 13.37
CA ARG A 94 15.60 0.20 13.25
C ARG A 94 16.16 -0.24 14.60
N GLU A 95 16.47 0.71 15.47
CA GLU A 95 16.93 0.42 16.84
C GLU A 95 15.86 -0.27 17.68
N LEU A 96 14.61 0.24 17.65
CA LEU A 96 13.48 -0.31 18.40
C LEU A 96 13.02 -1.69 17.93
N LEU A 97 13.33 -2.05 16.69
CA LEU A 97 12.91 -3.30 16.04
C LEU A 97 14.11 -4.20 15.67
N ASP A 98 15.14 -4.20 16.51
CA ASP A 98 16.28 -5.12 16.44
C ASP A 98 16.96 -5.20 15.06
N GLY A 99 17.19 -4.07 14.44
CA GLY A 99 17.88 -4.00 13.15
C GLY A 99 16.97 -4.16 11.91
N HIS A 100 15.66 -4.06 12.07
CA HIS A 100 14.69 -4.15 10.97
C HIS A 100 14.96 -3.11 9.87
N THR A 101 15.04 -3.55 8.61
CA THR A 101 15.44 -2.70 7.47
C THR A 101 14.29 -2.28 6.57
N LEU A 102 13.20 -3.07 6.51
CA LEU A 102 12.06 -2.76 5.65
C LEU A 102 11.24 -1.61 6.25
N VAL A 103 11.15 -0.50 5.52
CA VAL A 103 10.53 0.74 6.02
C VAL A 103 9.67 1.41 4.95
N LYS A 104 8.68 2.21 5.39
CA LYS A 104 7.91 3.08 4.50
C LYS A 104 8.34 4.53 4.70
N LEU A 105 8.94 5.09 3.66
CA LEU A 105 9.31 6.50 3.63
C LEU A 105 8.12 7.35 3.16
N GLU A 106 7.80 8.38 3.93
CA GLU A 106 6.78 9.39 3.64
C GLU A 106 7.30 10.75 4.12
N VAL A 107 7.46 11.71 3.21
CA VAL A 107 7.77 13.11 3.56
C VAL A 107 6.69 14.01 2.99
N LEU A 108 6.02 14.76 3.85
CA LEU A 108 4.88 15.60 3.51
C LEU A 108 5.34 17.02 3.14
N GLY A 109 4.67 17.62 2.16
CA GLY A 109 4.93 18.99 1.72
C GLY A 109 3.98 20.02 2.32
N ASP A 110 2.75 19.61 2.60
CA ASP A 110 1.72 20.51 3.08
C ASP A 110 0.85 19.85 4.17
N PRO A 111 0.67 20.48 5.33
CA PRO A 111 -0.06 19.90 6.45
C PRO A 111 -1.58 19.78 6.22
N LYS A 112 -2.14 20.51 5.27
CA LYS A 112 -3.57 20.48 4.97
C LYS A 112 -3.93 19.37 3.99
N THR A 113 -3.15 19.23 2.94
CA THR A 113 -3.39 18.26 1.86
C THR A 113 -2.66 16.94 2.08
N LEU A 114 -1.60 16.94 2.90
CA LEU A 114 -0.68 15.82 3.08
C LEU A 114 -0.05 15.33 1.77
N TYR A 115 0.09 16.25 0.79
CA TYR A 115 0.73 15.95 -0.48
C TYR A 115 2.22 15.69 -0.26
N PRO A 116 2.84 14.73 -0.95
CA PRO A 116 4.24 14.39 -0.75
C PRO A 116 5.18 15.52 -1.18
N ASN A 117 6.23 15.76 -0.40
CA ASN A 117 7.34 16.62 -0.76
C ASN A 117 8.38 15.82 -1.55
N VAL A 118 8.28 15.85 -2.86
CA VAL A 118 9.13 15.05 -3.75
C VAL A 118 10.62 15.29 -3.51
N MET A 119 11.04 16.55 -3.36
CA MET A 119 12.46 16.89 -3.19
C MET A 119 13.03 16.35 -1.88
N GLU A 120 12.29 16.48 -0.79
CA GLU A 120 12.70 15.92 0.50
C GLU A 120 12.60 14.38 0.53
N THR A 121 11.64 13.80 -0.20
CA THR A 121 11.51 12.35 -0.35
C THR A 121 12.73 11.75 -1.08
N LEU A 122 13.16 12.35 -2.19
CA LEU A 122 14.36 11.91 -2.92
C LEU A 122 15.62 11.97 -2.03
N LYS A 123 15.84 13.08 -1.31
CA LYS A 123 16.97 13.24 -0.39
C LYS A 123 16.96 12.18 0.72
N ALA A 124 15.81 11.93 1.34
CA ALA A 124 15.68 10.94 2.40
C ALA A 124 15.92 9.52 1.86
N ALA A 125 15.37 9.19 0.68
CA ALA A 125 15.55 7.90 0.03
C ALA A 125 17.04 7.61 -0.22
N GLU A 126 17.80 8.56 -0.79
CA GLU A 126 19.24 8.40 -1.02
C GLU A 126 20.01 8.07 0.26
N VAL A 127 19.70 8.76 1.37
CA VAL A 127 20.39 8.54 2.65
C VAL A 127 20.04 7.15 3.19
N LEU A 128 18.75 6.78 3.20
CA LEU A 128 18.28 5.53 3.76
C LEU A 128 18.80 4.31 2.96
N ILE A 129 18.81 4.38 1.64
CA ILE A 129 19.36 3.32 0.78
C ILE A 129 20.86 3.14 1.03
N LYS A 130 21.64 4.22 1.13
CA LYS A 130 23.07 4.17 1.48
C LYS A 130 23.32 3.55 2.85
N GLU A 131 22.38 3.67 3.76
CA GLU A 131 22.44 3.08 5.11
C GLU A 131 21.89 1.63 5.18
N GLY A 132 21.53 1.04 4.04
CA GLY A 132 21.09 -0.34 3.94
C GLY A 132 19.65 -0.58 4.36
N PHE A 133 18.77 0.41 4.25
CA PHE A 133 17.33 0.21 4.40
C PHE A 133 16.71 -0.31 3.10
N ASP A 134 15.69 -1.17 3.26
CA ASP A 134 14.78 -1.58 2.19
C ASP A 134 13.59 -0.62 2.16
N VAL A 135 13.62 0.37 1.27
CA VAL A 135 12.68 1.49 1.29
C VAL A 135 11.51 1.24 0.35
N MET A 136 10.30 1.14 0.90
CA MET A 136 9.04 1.34 0.19
C MET A 136 8.69 2.83 0.28
N VAL A 137 8.47 3.53 -0.83
CA VAL A 137 8.38 4.99 -0.83
C VAL A 137 7.02 5.50 -1.29
N TYR A 138 6.34 6.26 -0.39
CA TYR A 138 5.15 7.04 -0.74
C TYR A 138 5.54 8.26 -1.56
N THR A 139 4.84 8.48 -2.68
CA THR A 139 5.12 9.58 -3.59
C THR A 139 3.87 10.04 -4.33
N SER A 140 4.03 11.09 -5.15
CA SER A 140 3.01 11.50 -6.12
C SER A 140 2.82 10.46 -7.22
N ASP A 141 1.80 10.65 -8.03
CA ASP A 141 1.54 9.86 -9.25
C ASP A 141 2.34 10.35 -10.47
N ASP A 142 3.45 11.05 -10.25
CA ASP A 142 4.36 11.49 -11.31
C ASP A 142 5.27 10.33 -11.76
N PRO A 143 5.19 9.90 -13.06
CA PRO A 143 6.00 8.80 -13.56
C PRO A 143 7.51 9.09 -13.57
N ILE A 144 7.92 10.35 -13.68
CA ILE A 144 9.34 10.72 -13.65
C ILE A 144 9.89 10.56 -12.24
N VAL A 145 9.17 11.06 -11.25
CA VAL A 145 9.54 10.90 -9.83
C VAL A 145 9.57 9.43 -9.42
N ALA A 146 8.58 8.64 -9.85
CA ALA A 146 8.56 7.19 -9.62
C ALA A 146 9.83 6.51 -10.16
N LYS A 147 10.25 6.89 -11.37
CA LYS A 147 11.47 6.37 -12.01
C LYS A 147 12.73 6.77 -11.26
N GLU A 148 12.84 8.01 -10.79
CA GLU A 148 14.00 8.46 -10.01
C GLU A 148 14.12 7.71 -8.68
N LEU A 149 13.00 7.49 -7.97
CA LEU A 149 12.97 6.72 -6.73
C LEU A 149 13.38 5.25 -6.95
N GLU A 150 12.97 4.64 -8.08
CA GLU A 150 13.44 3.31 -8.48
C GLU A 150 14.95 3.32 -8.74
N ASN A 151 15.48 4.33 -9.46
CA ASN A 151 16.90 4.45 -9.76
C ASN A 151 17.77 4.65 -8.51
N ILE A 152 17.26 5.34 -7.48
CA ILE A 152 17.91 5.47 -6.17
C ILE A 152 18.02 4.10 -5.48
N GLY A 153 17.12 3.15 -5.76
CA GLY A 153 17.14 1.79 -5.21
C GLY A 153 16.00 1.48 -4.27
N CYS A 154 14.91 2.25 -4.28
CA CYS A 154 13.72 1.90 -3.51
C CYS A 154 13.17 0.52 -3.93
N CYS A 155 12.82 -0.32 -2.97
CA CYS A 155 12.37 -1.69 -3.21
C CYS A 155 10.90 -1.79 -3.64
N ALA A 156 10.11 -0.72 -3.47
CA ALA A 156 8.74 -0.59 -3.98
C ALA A 156 8.37 0.90 -4.11
N ILE A 157 7.60 1.23 -5.15
CA ILE A 157 7.07 2.57 -5.38
C ILE A 157 5.59 2.60 -4.99
N MET A 158 5.21 3.60 -4.20
CA MET A 158 3.87 3.70 -3.63
C MET A 158 3.21 5.03 -4.02
N PRO A 159 2.73 5.16 -5.28
CA PRO A 159 2.05 6.38 -5.73
C PRO A 159 0.70 6.55 -5.04
N LEU A 160 0.33 7.78 -4.77
CA LEU A 160 -1.02 8.10 -4.28
C LEU A 160 -2.08 7.87 -5.38
N ALA A 161 -3.26 7.38 -5.00
CA ALA A 161 -4.45 7.42 -5.84
C ALA A 161 -5.12 8.79 -5.77
N SER A 162 -5.22 9.32 -4.55
CA SER A 162 -5.62 10.67 -4.18
C SER A 162 -5.06 11.00 -2.79
N LEU A 163 -5.36 12.16 -2.25
CA LEU A 163 -4.76 12.63 -0.98
C LEU A 163 -5.05 11.67 0.18
N ILE A 164 -4.11 11.58 1.10
CA ILE A 164 -4.23 10.76 2.32
C ILE A 164 -5.53 11.09 3.05
N GLY A 165 -6.37 10.08 3.27
CA GLY A 165 -7.63 10.18 4.00
C GLY A 165 -8.77 10.85 3.21
N SER A 166 -8.60 11.16 1.93
CA SER A 166 -9.65 11.78 1.10
C SER A 166 -10.76 10.81 0.71
N GLY A 167 -10.44 9.52 0.54
CA GLY A 167 -11.41 8.52 0.07
C GLY A 167 -11.94 8.76 -1.35
N MET A 168 -11.23 9.56 -2.16
CA MET A 168 -11.67 9.94 -3.52
C MET A 168 -11.35 8.89 -4.59
N GLY A 169 -10.67 7.80 -4.22
CA GLY A 169 -10.27 6.75 -5.14
C GLY A 169 -9.15 7.17 -6.08
N ILE A 170 -9.06 6.50 -7.22
CA ILE A 170 -8.02 6.72 -8.23
C ILE A 170 -8.42 7.86 -9.16
N LEU A 171 -7.79 9.04 -8.97
CA LEU A 171 -8.09 10.23 -9.78
C LEU A 171 -7.37 10.23 -11.13
N ASN A 172 -6.18 9.66 -11.20
CA ASN A 172 -5.36 9.62 -12.40
C ASN A 172 -4.89 8.19 -12.74
N PRO A 173 -5.76 7.35 -13.27
CA PRO A 173 -5.40 5.99 -13.65
C PRO A 173 -4.35 5.95 -14.77
N TRP A 174 -4.25 6.98 -15.58
CA TRP A 174 -3.30 7.08 -16.69
C TRP A 174 -1.86 7.12 -16.19
N ASN A 175 -1.55 7.98 -15.24
CA ASN A 175 -0.21 8.07 -14.67
C ASN A 175 0.17 6.75 -13.96
N LEU A 176 -0.77 6.14 -13.23
CA LEU A 176 -0.53 4.85 -12.60
C LEU A 176 -0.17 3.76 -13.64
N GLN A 177 -0.87 3.71 -14.78
CA GLN A 177 -0.53 2.77 -15.85
C GLN A 177 0.88 3.02 -16.40
N ILE A 178 1.27 4.27 -16.63
CA ILE A 178 2.62 4.61 -17.08
C ILE A 178 3.67 4.15 -16.06
N ILE A 179 3.43 4.38 -14.77
CA ILE A 179 4.33 3.93 -13.69
C ILE A 179 4.45 2.41 -13.71
N ILE A 180 3.33 1.69 -13.75
CA ILE A 180 3.27 0.22 -13.73
C ILE A 180 4.00 -0.38 -14.95
N GLU A 181 3.79 0.16 -16.14
CA GLU A 181 4.40 -0.34 -17.39
C GLU A 181 5.93 -0.21 -17.39
N HIS A 182 6.48 0.80 -16.71
CA HIS A 182 7.91 1.08 -16.72
C HIS A 182 8.65 0.61 -15.46
N ALA A 183 7.95 0.33 -14.37
CA ALA A 183 8.56 -0.08 -13.11
C ALA A 183 9.17 -1.47 -13.19
N LYS A 184 10.33 -1.64 -12.55
CA LYS A 184 11.03 -2.92 -12.35
C LYS A 184 10.88 -3.43 -10.92
N VAL A 185 10.31 -2.62 -10.06
CA VAL A 185 9.98 -2.94 -8.67
C VAL A 185 8.46 -2.93 -8.48
N PRO A 186 7.92 -3.56 -7.45
CA PRO A 186 6.48 -3.54 -7.18
C PRO A 186 5.93 -2.11 -7.07
N VAL A 187 4.79 -1.87 -7.71
CA VAL A 187 4.02 -0.64 -7.60
C VAL A 187 2.77 -0.93 -6.76
N LEU A 188 2.64 -0.25 -5.64
CA LEU A 188 1.49 -0.38 -4.75
C LEU A 188 0.76 0.96 -4.62
N VAL A 189 -0.55 0.98 -4.78
CA VAL A 189 -1.31 2.19 -4.50
C VAL A 189 -1.31 2.46 -2.99
N ASP A 190 -0.99 3.70 -2.62
CA ASP A 190 -1.01 4.18 -1.24
C ASP A 190 -1.78 5.50 -1.16
N ALA A 191 -2.65 5.62 -0.18
CA ALA A 191 -3.53 6.77 0.03
C ALA A 191 -4.69 6.90 -0.97
N GLY A 192 -5.76 7.53 -0.52
CA GLY A 192 -6.91 7.92 -1.32
C GLY A 192 -7.96 6.85 -1.59
N VAL A 193 -7.65 5.57 -1.39
CA VAL A 193 -8.66 4.51 -1.48
C VAL A 193 -9.71 4.72 -0.40
N GLY A 194 -10.99 4.75 -0.79
CA GLY A 194 -12.12 5.00 0.09
C GLY A 194 -13.04 3.79 0.28
N THR A 195 -13.10 2.90 -0.70
CA THR A 195 -13.99 1.73 -0.66
C THR A 195 -13.46 0.57 -1.50
N ALA A 196 -14.16 -0.57 -1.45
CA ALA A 196 -13.77 -1.81 -2.13
C ALA A 196 -13.60 -1.66 -3.65
N SER A 197 -14.44 -0.87 -4.33
CA SER A 197 -14.31 -0.64 -5.77
C SER A 197 -12.99 0.06 -6.14
N ASP A 198 -12.52 1.01 -5.32
CA ASP A 198 -11.25 1.70 -5.58
C ASP A 198 -10.06 0.72 -5.49
N ALA A 199 -10.10 -0.19 -4.50
CA ALA A 199 -9.10 -1.23 -4.33
C ALA A 199 -9.10 -2.21 -5.50
N ALA A 200 -10.28 -2.64 -5.98
CA ALA A 200 -10.40 -3.50 -7.15
C ALA A 200 -9.85 -2.83 -8.41
N ILE A 201 -10.18 -1.55 -8.64
CA ILE A 201 -9.67 -0.76 -9.78
C ILE A 201 -8.13 -0.68 -9.75
N ALA A 202 -7.52 -0.43 -8.57
CA ALA A 202 -6.07 -0.41 -8.45
C ALA A 202 -5.44 -1.74 -8.91
N MET A 203 -6.01 -2.86 -8.48
CA MET A 203 -5.53 -4.18 -8.86
C MET A 203 -5.78 -4.50 -10.33
N GLU A 204 -6.93 -4.10 -10.90
CA GLU A 204 -7.26 -4.26 -12.32
C GLU A 204 -6.33 -3.43 -13.23
N LEU A 205 -5.80 -2.30 -12.76
CA LEU A 205 -4.78 -1.52 -13.46
C LEU A 205 -3.41 -2.23 -13.51
N GLY A 206 -3.20 -3.24 -12.66
CA GLY A 206 -1.96 -4.01 -12.59
C GLY A 206 -1.05 -3.64 -11.43
N CYS A 207 -1.52 -2.87 -10.45
CA CYS A 207 -0.78 -2.68 -9.20
C CYS A 207 -0.49 -4.02 -8.53
N GLU A 208 0.67 -4.13 -7.88
CA GLU A 208 1.07 -5.34 -7.17
C GLU A 208 0.42 -5.45 -5.78
N GLY A 209 -0.11 -4.35 -5.25
CA GLY A 209 -0.83 -4.33 -3.98
C GLY A 209 -1.42 -2.96 -3.68
N VAL A 210 -2.11 -2.86 -2.55
CA VAL A 210 -2.70 -1.61 -2.04
C VAL A 210 -2.43 -1.50 -0.55
N LEU A 211 -1.96 -0.34 -0.11
CA LEU A 211 -1.89 0.01 1.30
C LEU A 211 -3.05 0.93 1.66
N MET A 212 -3.75 0.63 2.72
CA MET A 212 -4.83 1.47 3.23
C MET A 212 -4.93 1.45 4.75
N ASN A 213 -5.43 2.53 5.32
CA ASN A 213 -5.74 2.62 6.75
C ASN A 213 -7.09 3.29 6.96
N THR A 214 -7.23 4.56 6.60
CA THR A 214 -8.41 5.39 6.88
C THR A 214 -9.69 4.79 6.31
N ALA A 215 -9.65 4.21 5.11
CA ALA A 215 -10.82 3.58 4.48
C ALA A 215 -11.39 2.42 5.32
N ILE A 216 -10.54 1.70 6.04
CA ILE A 216 -10.96 0.64 6.96
C ILE A 216 -11.34 1.24 8.32
N ALA A 217 -10.41 1.94 8.96
CA ALA A 217 -10.57 2.42 10.34
C ALA A 217 -11.69 3.45 10.52
N SER A 218 -12.06 4.21 9.49
CA SER A 218 -13.14 5.21 9.53
C SER A 218 -14.48 4.69 8.98
N ALA A 219 -14.57 3.41 8.59
CA ALA A 219 -15.83 2.80 8.23
C ALA A 219 -16.74 2.63 9.47
N ASN A 220 -18.06 2.57 9.27
CA ASN A 220 -19.00 2.30 10.34
C ASN A 220 -18.77 0.93 11.00
N ASP A 221 -18.27 -0.03 10.22
CA ASP A 221 -17.83 -1.35 10.68
C ASP A 221 -16.45 -1.64 10.06
N PRO A 222 -15.36 -1.34 10.78
CA PRO A 222 -14.00 -1.54 10.28
C PRO A 222 -13.67 -2.99 9.96
N ILE A 223 -14.21 -3.95 10.71
CA ILE A 223 -13.94 -5.37 10.52
C ILE A 223 -14.59 -5.87 9.23
N MET A 224 -15.84 -5.49 9.00
CA MET A 224 -16.56 -5.79 7.76
C MET A 224 -15.88 -5.14 6.55
N MET A 225 -15.46 -3.88 6.68
CA MET A 225 -14.75 -3.15 5.61
C MET A 225 -13.40 -3.80 5.30
N ALA A 226 -12.63 -4.23 6.30
CA ALA A 226 -11.38 -4.96 6.09
C ALA A 226 -11.58 -6.24 5.27
N SER A 227 -12.63 -7.02 5.59
CA SER A 227 -13.01 -8.21 4.82
C SER A 227 -13.44 -7.86 3.39
N ALA A 228 -14.17 -6.76 3.19
CA ALA A 228 -14.59 -6.30 1.86
C ALA A 228 -13.37 -5.89 1.00
N MET A 229 -12.42 -5.16 1.59
CA MET A 229 -11.18 -4.75 0.92
C MET A 229 -10.33 -5.94 0.50
N LYS A 230 -10.18 -6.96 1.35
CA LYS A 230 -9.52 -8.22 1.00
C LYS A 230 -10.12 -8.83 -0.27
N LYS A 231 -11.43 -9.03 -0.28
CA LYS A 231 -12.15 -9.62 -1.43
C LYS A 231 -12.00 -8.78 -2.69
N ALA A 232 -12.03 -7.46 -2.57
CA ALA A 232 -11.86 -6.54 -3.70
C ALA A 232 -10.47 -6.65 -4.33
N ILE A 233 -9.43 -6.74 -3.50
CA ILE A 233 -8.04 -6.91 -3.96
C ILE A 233 -7.85 -8.27 -4.62
N GLU A 234 -8.39 -9.35 -4.04
CA GLU A 234 -8.35 -10.69 -4.63
C GLU A 234 -9.06 -10.70 -6.00
N ALA A 235 -10.30 -10.20 -6.06
CA ALA A 235 -11.08 -10.14 -7.30
C ALA A 235 -10.43 -9.26 -8.38
N GLY A 236 -9.90 -8.09 -8.02
CA GLY A 236 -9.21 -7.21 -8.96
C GLY A 236 -7.93 -7.84 -9.52
N ARG A 237 -7.15 -8.57 -8.68
CA ARG A 237 -5.98 -9.30 -9.15
C ARG A 237 -6.34 -10.45 -10.08
N GLU A 238 -7.36 -11.23 -9.76
CA GLU A 238 -7.87 -12.29 -10.63
C GLU A 238 -8.34 -11.74 -11.97
N ALA A 239 -9.08 -10.62 -11.98
CA ALA A 239 -9.54 -9.96 -13.19
C ALA A 239 -8.37 -9.47 -14.06
N TYR A 240 -7.31 -8.88 -13.43
CA TYR A 240 -6.08 -8.48 -14.12
C TYR A 240 -5.39 -9.67 -14.79
N LEU A 241 -5.19 -10.77 -14.05
CA LEU A 241 -4.52 -11.97 -14.56
C LEU A 241 -5.34 -12.70 -15.64
N ALA A 242 -6.66 -12.69 -15.51
CA ALA A 242 -7.57 -13.26 -16.51
C ALA A 242 -7.56 -12.48 -17.84
N GLY A 243 -7.20 -11.21 -17.78
CA GLY A 243 -7.21 -10.31 -18.93
C GLY A 243 -8.59 -9.77 -19.26
N ARG A 244 -8.67 -8.45 -19.35
CA ARG A 244 -9.91 -7.74 -19.65
C ARG A 244 -10.28 -7.87 -21.12
N MET A 245 -11.57 -8.06 -21.41
CA MET A 245 -12.06 -7.94 -22.80
C MET A 245 -11.82 -6.53 -23.36
N ALA A 246 -11.57 -6.46 -24.66
CA ALA A 246 -11.38 -5.18 -25.34
C ALA A 246 -12.62 -4.27 -25.21
N LYS A 247 -12.42 -2.99 -24.92
CA LYS A 247 -13.46 -1.98 -24.98
C LYS A 247 -13.89 -1.79 -26.43
N LYS A 248 -15.19 -1.82 -26.70
CA LYS A 248 -15.79 -1.58 -28.02
C LYS A 248 -16.83 -0.48 -27.90
N LEU A 249 -16.90 0.38 -28.91
CA LEU A 249 -17.91 1.43 -28.95
C LEU A 249 -19.32 0.85 -29.16
N TYR A 250 -19.39 -0.20 -29.97
CA TYR A 250 -20.65 -0.91 -30.25
C TYR A 250 -20.45 -2.41 -30.08
N SER A 251 -21.49 -3.12 -29.61
CA SER A 251 -21.51 -4.58 -29.63
C SER A 251 -21.62 -5.07 -31.07
N ALA A 252 -20.68 -5.90 -31.50
CA ALA A 252 -20.68 -6.48 -32.84
C ALA A 252 -21.64 -7.68 -32.98
N SER A 253 -22.02 -8.31 -31.86
CA SER A 253 -22.85 -9.51 -31.87
C SER A 253 -23.65 -9.62 -30.57
N PRO A 254 -24.89 -10.14 -30.61
CA PRO A 254 -25.64 -10.49 -29.41
C PRO A 254 -24.94 -11.63 -28.66
N SER A 255 -25.20 -11.74 -27.35
CA SER A 255 -24.64 -12.80 -26.52
C SER A 255 -25.13 -14.20 -26.90
N SER A 256 -26.33 -14.27 -27.52
CA SER A 256 -26.86 -15.51 -28.11
C SER A 256 -26.71 -15.44 -29.62
N PRO A 257 -26.29 -16.54 -30.30
CA PRO A 257 -26.22 -16.56 -31.75
C PRO A 257 -27.61 -16.31 -32.36
N SER A 258 -27.67 -15.39 -33.34
CA SER A 258 -28.92 -15.09 -34.06
C SER A 258 -29.23 -16.09 -35.18
N GLN A 259 -28.31 -17.02 -35.46
CA GLN A 259 -28.46 -18.04 -36.52
C GLN A 259 -28.00 -19.42 -36.05
N GLY A 260 -28.84 -20.43 -36.28
CA GLY A 260 -28.36 -21.78 -36.57
C GLY A 260 -28.04 -22.70 -35.40
N MET A 261 -28.55 -22.50 -34.20
CA MET A 261 -28.42 -23.50 -33.13
C MET A 261 -29.77 -24.13 -32.68
N ILE A 262 -30.86 -23.66 -33.20
CA ILE A 262 -32.18 -24.28 -33.01
C ILE A 262 -32.76 -24.43 -34.40
N SER A 263 -32.60 -25.60 -34.97
CA SER A 263 -33.35 -26.08 -36.12
C SER A 263 -34.48 -26.99 -35.66
#